data_30cf04b4a107c3232aac08f3fb120117
#
_entry.id   30cf04b4a107c3232aac08f3fb120117
#
_cell.length_a   1.000
_cell.length_b   1.000
_cell.length_c   1.000
_cell.angle_alpha   90.00
_cell.angle_beta   90.00
_cell.angle_gamma   90.00
#
_symmetry.space_group_name_H-M   'P 1'
#
loop_
_entity.id
_entity.type
_entity.pdbx_description
1 polymer ?
#
loop_
_entity_poly.entity_id
_entity_poly.type
_entity_poly.pdbx_seq_one_letter_code
_entity_poly.pdbx_strand_id
1 'polypeptide(L)'
;MAEPMAHRLAGRYEVRSLIGRGGMAEVHLGFDTRLSRVVAIKMLRRDLAQDSIFQARFRREAQSAASLNHPNIVAVYDTGEEIIEDATGRSIAVPYIVMEYVEGHTVKDLISDGTAVPIDEAIEIVSGVLSALQYSHANHLVHRDIKPGNIMLTSDGKVKVMDFGIARALTDSQATMTQTNAVVGTAQYLSPEQ
;
A
#
# COMPACT_ATOMS: atom_id res chain seq x y z
N MET A 1 24.40 27.41 9.08
CA MET A 1 23.40 26.55 9.75
C MET A 1 23.37 25.25 8.99
N ALA A 2 23.76 24.14 9.63
CA ALA A 2 23.65 22.82 8.99
C ALA A 2 22.17 22.49 8.82
N GLU A 3 21.73 22.23 7.60
CA GLU A 3 20.40 21.64 7.35
C GLU A 3 20.30 20.35 8.17
N PRO A 4 19.15 20.09 8.84
CA PRO A 4 18.95 18.82 9.52
C PRO A 4 19.14 17.71 8.48
N MET A 5 20.10 16.81 8.73
CA MET A 5 20.38 15.69 7.81
C MET A 5 19.04 14.95 7.59
N ALA A 6 18.57 14.98 6.35
CA ALA A 6 17.35 14.31 5.97
C ALA A 6 17.47 12.83 6.36
N HIS A 7 16.48 12.32 7.08
CA HIS A 7 16.42 10.92 7.48
C HIS A 7 16.41 10.02 6.24
N ARG A 8 17.40 9.14 6.10
CA ARG A 8 17.58 8.28 4.92
C ARG A 8 17.51 6.80 5.28
N LEU A 9 16.58 6.12 4.68
CA LEU A 9 16.48 4.66 4.75
C LEU A 9 17.52 4.03 3.81
N ALA A 10 18.26 3.03 4.30
CA ALA A 10 19.33 2.33 3.58
C ALA A 10 20.34 3.27 2.89
N GLY A 11 20.53 4.48 3.42
CA GLY A 11 21.41 5.51 2.82
C GLY A 11 20.96 6.01 1.43
N ARG A 12 19.77 5.64 0.98
CA ARG A 12 19.27 5.89 -0.38
C ARG A 12 17.97 6.69 -0.42
N TYR A 13 17.00 6.35 0.40
CA TYR A 13 15.67 6.93 0.34
C TYR A 13 15.50 8.03 1.38
N GLU A 14 15.41 9.28 0.95
CA GLU A 14 15.09 10.39 1.83
C GLU A 14 13.62 10.34 2.20
N VAL A 15 13.34 10.26 3.50
CA VAL A 15 11.97 10.34 4.02
C VAL A 15 11.62 11.82 4.18
N ARG A 16 10.50 12.21 3.60
CA ARG A 16 9.99 13.60 3.61
C ARG A 16 8.69 13.69 4.40
N SER A 17 7.71 14.42 3.89
CA SER A 17 6.44 14.66 4.56
C SER A 17 5.55 13.41 4.64
N LEU A 18 4.79 13.29 5.73
CA LEU A 18 3.72 12.31 5.87
C LEU A 18 2.59 12.68 4.89
N ILE A 19 2.17 11.72 4.05
CA ILE A 19 1.10 11.90 3.06
C ILE A 19 -0.11 11.01 3.32
N GLY A 20 0.01 10.00 4.19
CA GLY A 20 -1.10 9.13 4.55
C GLY A 20 -0.85 8.38 5.84
N ARG A 21 -1.92 8.09 6.60
CA ARG A 21 -1.87 7.28 7.80
C ARG A 21 -3.00 6.26 7.79
N GLY A 22 -2.62 4.99 7.85
CA GLY A 22 -3.54 3.86 7.94
C GLY A 22 -3.54 3.21 9.32
N GLY A 23 -4.30 2.13 9.46
CA GLY A 23 -4.39 1.38 10.72
C GLY A 23 -3.06 0.80 11.17
N MET A 24 -2.25 0.25 10.25
CA MET A 24 -0.97 -0.38 10.61
C MET A 24 0.26 0.32 10.02
N ALA A 25 0.10 1.23 9.08
CA ALA A 25 1.22 1.86 8.37
C ALA A 25 1.02 3.35 8.17
N GLU A 26 2.13 4.05 8.01
CA GLU A 26 2.21 5.44 7.59
C GLU A 26 2.85 5.50 6.22
N VAL A 27 2.38 6.40 5.35
CA VAL A 27 2.92 6.62 4.02
C VAL A 27 3.56 8.00 3.98
N HIS A 28 4.81 8.04 3.57
CA HIS A 28 5.58 9.27 3.45
C HIS A 28 5.91 9.54 1.99
N LEU A 29 5.93 10.81 1.61
CA LEU A 29 6.59 11.25 0.41
C LEU A 29 8.10 11.03 0.61
N GLY A 30 8.77 10.47 -0.37
CA GLY A 30 10.21 10.23 -0.31
C GLY A 30 10.91 10.58 -1.62
N PHE A 31 12.23 10.49 -1.60
CA PHE A 31 13.06 10.71 -2.77
C PHE A 31 14.15 9.63 -2.86
N ASP A 32 14.18 8.92 -3.97
CA ASP A 32 15.24 7.97 -4.31
C ASP A 32 16.46 8.75 -4.84
N THR A 33 17.47 8.94 -4.01
CA THR A 33 18.66 9.72 -4.37
C THR A 33 19.53 9.05 -5.43
N ARG A 34 19.40 7.73 -5.61
CA ARG A 34 20.17 6.98 -6.60
C ARG A 34 19.57 7.07 -8.00
N LEU A 35 18.23 7.06 -8.09
CA LEU A 35 17.51 7.15 -9.35
C LEU A 35 16.91 8.54 -9.61
N SER A 36 17.13 9.50 -8.69
CA SER A 36 16.67 10.89 -8.79
C SER A 36 15.16 10.99 -9.07
N ARG A 37 14.34 10.24 -8.33
CA ARG A 37 12.88 10.22 -8.51
C ARG A 37 12.13 10.31 -7.19
N VAL A 38 10.93 10.89 -7.25
CA VAL A 38 9.98 10.90 -6.15
C VAL A 38 9.40 9.49 -5.98
N VAL A 39 9.22 9.08 -4.73
CA VAL A 39 8.66 7.78 -4.36
C VAL A 39 7.68 7.94 -3.19
N ALA A 40 6.79 6.99 -2.99
CA ALA A 40 6.05 6.83 -1.76
C ALA A 40 6.73 5.76 -0.90
N ILE A 41 6.86 6.03 0.40
CA ILE A 41 7.49 5.12 1.35
C ILE A 41 6.44 4.74 2.40
N LYS A 42 5.97 3.50 2.36
CA LYS A 42 5.05 2.94 3.34
C LYS A 42 5.86 2.27 4.44
N MET A 43 5.67 2.69 5.68
CA MET A 43 6.40 2.19 6.85
C MET A 43 5.41 1.59 7.84
N LEU A 44 5.75 0.45 8.42
CA LEU A 44 4.99 -0.09 9.54
C LEU A 44 5.07 0.89 10.71
N ARG A 45 3.94 1.14 11.38
CA ARG A 45 3.91 2.02 12.55
C ARG A 45 4.80 1.45 13.65
N ARG A 46 5.56 2.33 14.31
CA ARG A 46 6.53 1.95 15.36
C ARG A 46 5.91 1.22 16.55
N ASP A 47 4.68 1.60 16.93
CA ASP A 47 3.92 0.95 17.99
C ASP A 47 3.50 -0.49 17.66
N LEU A 48 3.44 -0.85 16.38
CA LEU A 48 3.12 -2.19 15.88
C LEU A 48 4.37 -2.97 15.43
N ALA A 49 5.51 -2.32 15.33
CA ALA A 49 6.75 -2.93 14.83
C ALA A 49 7.34 -4.00 15.76
N GLN A 50 6.90 -4.08 17.01
CA GLN A 50 7.29 -5.15 17.94
C GLN A 50 6.42 -6.41 17.80
N ASP A 51 5.27 -6.32 17.14
CA ASP A 51 4.37 -7.45 16.94
C ASP A 51 4.73 -8.21 15.66
N SER A 52 5.14 -9.45 15.82
CA SER A 52 5.54 -10.34 14.73
C SER A 52 4.41 -10.60 13.72
N ILE A 53 3.15 -10.53 14.15
CA ILE A 53 1.99 -10.74 13.27
C ILE A 53 1.88 -9.57 12.28
N PHE A 54 2.01 -8.32 12.77
CA PHE A 54 1.97 -7.15 11.89
C PHE A 54 3.19 -7.09 10.98
N GLN A 55 4.38 -7.43 11.46
CA GLN A 55 5.58 -7.54 10.62
C GLN A 55 5.41 -8.58 9.50
N ALA A 56 4.91 -9.78 9.84
CA ALA A 56 4.69 -10.84 8.86
C ALA A 56 3.65 -10.44 7.80
N ARG A 57 2.56 -9.79 8.21
CA ARG A 57 1.55 -9.25 7.30
C ARG A 57 2.16 -8.21 6.35
N PHE A 58 2.91 -7.25 6.89
CA PHE A 58 3.54 -6.19 6.12
C PHE A 58 4.53 -6.72 5.08
N ARG A 59 5.40 -7.68 5.47
CA ARG A 59 6.33 -8.33 4.54
C ARG A 59 5.61 -9.12 3.44
N ARG A 60 4.53 -9.84 3.78
CA ARG A 60 3.73 -10.57 2.80
C ARG A 60 3.06 -9.65 1.81
N GLU A 61 2.55 -8.51 2.26
CA GLU A 61 2.02 -7.44 1.42
C GLU A 61 3.05 -6.99 0.39
N ALA A 62 4.25 -6.65 0.86
CA ALA A 62 5.35 -6.23 0.01
C ALA A 62 5.68 -7.27 -1.06
N GLN A 63 5.80 -8.54 -0.68
CA GLN A 63 6.11 -9.64 -1.60
C GLN A 63 5.02 -9.85 -2.66
N SER A 64 3.76 -9.80 -2.25
CA SER A 64 2.63 -9.97 -3.17
C SER A 64 2.57 -8.83 -4.18
N ALA A 65 2.68 -7.58 -3.72
CA ALA A 65 2.64 -6.42 -4.59
C ALA A 65 3.86 -6.33 -5.52
N ALA A 66 5.05 -6.75 -5.06
CA ALA A 66 6.28 -6.72 -5.86
C ALA A 66 6.25 -7.63 -7.09
N SER A 67 5.40 -8.65 -7.11
CA SER A 67 5.23 -9.54 -8.28
C SER A 67 4.35 -8.96 -9.38
N LEU A 68 3.63 -7.85 -9.11
CA LEU A 68 2.69 -7.24 -10.02
C LEU A 68 3.34 -6.07 -10.79
N ASN A 69 3.22 -6.10 -12.11
CA ASN A 69 3.66 -5.01 -12.98
C ASN A 69 2.58 -4.71 -14.03
N HIS A 70 1.75 -3.71 -13.76
CA HIS A 70 0.62 -3.36 -14.60
C HIS A 70 0.35 -1.85 -14.52
N PRO A 71 -0.05 -1.17 -15.63
CA PRO A 71 -0.26 0.28 -15.63
C PRO A 71 -1.33 0.76 -14.63
N ASN A 72 -2.33 -0.06 -14.34
CA ASN A 72 -3.37 0.27 -13.37
C ASN A 72 -3.09 -0.26 -11.95
N ILE A 73 -1.84 -0.66 -11.65
CA ILE A 73 -1.42 -1.09 -10.31
C ILE A 73 -0.24 -0.21 -9.88
N VAL A 74 -0.25 0.23 -8.63
CA VAL A 74 0.89 0.96 -8.04
C VAL A 74 2.09 0.02 -7.96
N ALA A 75 3.20 0.39 -8.60
CA ALA A 75 4.40 -0.42 -8.66
C ALA A 75 5.17 -0.40 -7.33
N VAL A 76 5.62 -1.56 -6.87
CA VAL A 76 6.59 -1.68 -5.76
C VAL A 76 7.99 -1.66 -6.35
N TYR A 77 8.85 -0.79 -5.82
CA TYR A 77 10.22 -0.62 -6.30
C TYR A 77 11.27 -1.31 -5.44
N ASP A 78 11.05 -1.30 -4.11
CA ASP A 78 12.01 -1.85 -3.16
C ASP A 78 11.34 -2.13 -1.81
N THR A 79 12.00 -2.93 -0.97
CA THR A 79 11.60 -3.18 0.41
C THR A 79 12.82 -3.23 1.30
N GLY A 80 12.66 -2.89 2.58
CA GLY A 80 13.74 -2.97 3.54
C GLY A 80 13.26 -2.87 4.97
N GLU A 81 14.21 -2.80 5.87
CA GLU A 81 13.99 -2.62 7.31
C GLU A 81 14.92 -1.54 7.85
N GLU A 82 14.37 -0.68 8.69
CA GLU A 82 15.12 0.28 9.46
C GLU A 82 15.23 -0.22 10.89
N ILE A 83 16.47 -0.20 11.43
CA ILE A 83 16.68 -0.52 12.84
C ILE A 83 16.60 0.79 13.62
N ILE A 84 15.64 0.87 14.53
CA ILE A 84 15.47 1.99 15.44
C ILE A 84 15.63 1.51 16.89
N GLU A 85 16.01 2.39 17.79
CA GLU A 85 15.99 2.11 19.22
C GLU A 85 14.67 2.58 19.82
N ASP A 86 14.05 1.74 20.66
CA ASP A 86 12.90 2.13 21.45
C ASP A 86 13.31 2.93 22.70
N ALA A 87 12.32 3.41 23.46
CA ALA A 87 12.55 4.18 24.66
C ALA A 87 13.32 3.41 25.77
N THR A 88 13.47 2.08 25.61
CA THR A 88 14.20 1.21 26.54
C THR A 88 15.61 0.87 26.04
N GLY A 89 16.01 1.38 24.87
CA GLY A 89 17.29 1.08 24.22
C GLY A 89 17.32 -0.26 23.45
N ARG A 90 16.15 -0.89 23.23
CA ARG A 90 16.04 -2.12 22.41
C ARG A 90 15.99 -1.75 20.92
N SER A 91 16.76 -2.47 20.13
CA SER A 91 16.68 -2.37 18.68
C SER A 91 15.41 -3.02 18.16
N ILE A 92 14.63 -2.29 17.35
CA ILE A 92 13.41 -2.74 16.69
C ILE A 92 13.60 -2.59 15.18
N ALA A 93 13.27 -3.64 14.42
CA ALA A 93 13.22 -3.58 12.97
C ALA A 93 11.85 -3.03 12.51
N VAL A 94 11.85 -1.91 11.83
CA VAL A 94 10.66 -1.30 11.21
C VAL A 94 10.71 -1.57 9.71
N PRO A 95 9.88 -2.48 9.18
CA PRO A 95 9.86 -2.74 7.75
C PRO A 95 9.24 -1.58 6.97
N TYR A 96 9.75 -1.34 5.76
CA TYR A 96 9.22 -0.35 4.83
C TYR A 96 9.13 -0.89 3.41
N ILE A 97 8.24 -0.30 2.62
CA ILE A 97 8.05 -0.55 1.19
C ILE A 97 8.25 0.76 0.45
N VAL A 98 9.08 0.75 -0.58
CA VAL A 98 9.24 1.87 -1.51
C VAL A 98 8.43 1.58 -2.76
N MET A 99 7.55 2.49 -3.13
CA MET A 99 6.62 2.29 -4.24
C MET A 99 6.45 3.56 -5.08
N GLU A 100 5.78 3.40 -6.20
CA GLU A 100 5.38 4.49 -7.06
C GLU A 100 4.63 5.57 -6.27
N TYR A 101 5.08 6.81 -6.39
CA TYR A 101 4.30 7.96 -5.94
C TYR A 101 3.30 8.33 -7.03
N VAL A 102 2.04 8.26 -6.71
CA VAL A 102 0.94 8.65 -7.61
C VAL A 102 0.52 10.06 -7.25
N GLU A 103 0.77 11.01 -8.16
CA GLU A 103 0.30 12.38 -8.02
C GLU A 103 -1.17 12.45 -8.41
N GLY A 104 -2.03 12.65 -7.43
CA GLY A 104 -3.48 12.65 -7.62
C GLY A 104 -4.23 12.49 -6.31
N HIS A 105 -5.45 12.01 -6.39
CA HIS A 105 -6.34 11.82 -5.25
C HIS A 105 -7.02 10.44 -5.30
N THR A 106 -7.59 10.00 -4.19
CA THR A 106 -8.32 8.74 -4.15
C THR A 106 -9.76 8.92 -4.66
N VAL A 107 -10.36 7.83 -5.14
CA VAL A 107 -11.81 7.82 -5.45
C VAL A 107 -12.62 8.16 -4.19
N LYS A 108 -12.11 7.85 -3.01
CA LYS A 108 -12.75 8.25 -1.74
C LYS A 108 -12.81 9.77 -1.60
N ASP A 109 -11.72 10.46 -1.91
CA ASP A 109 -11.67 11.93 -1.84
C ASP A 109 -12.69 12.54 -2.81
N LEU A 110 -12.74 12.02 -4.04
CA LEU A 110 -13.69 12.45 -5.07
C LEU A 110 -15.15 12.29 -4.61
N ILE A 111 -15.50 11.15 -3.98
CA ILE A 111 -16.85 10.91 -3.44
C ILE A 111 -17.14 11.84 -2.26
N SER A 112 -16.14 12.08 -1.39
CA SER A 112 -16.31 12.90 -0.18
C SER A 112 -16.53 14.38 -0.50
N ASP A 113 -15.96 14.86 -1.59
CA ASP A 113 -16.15 16.25 -2.06
C ASP A 113 -17.55 16.50 -2.61
N GLY A 114 -18.39 15.46 -2.73
CA GLY A 114 -19.77 15.57 -3.21
C GLY A 114 -19.89 15.94 -4.69
N THR A 115 -18.80 15.90 -5.43
CA THR A 115 -18.79 16.15 -6.88
C THR A 115 -19.43 14.98 -7.61
N ALA A 116 -20.43 15.28 -8.43
CA ALA A 116 -21.04 14.25 -9.28
C ALA A 116 -20.05 13.81 -10.35
N VAL A 117 -19.70 12.54 -10.35
CA VAL A 117 -18.80 11.94 -11.35
C VAL A 117 -19.64 11.67 -12.62
N PRO A 118 -19.25 12.17 -13.80
CA PRO A 118 -19.89 11.81 -15.06
C PRO A 118 -19.87 10.30 -15.29
N ILE A 119 -20.89 9.77 -15.93
CA ILE A 119 -21.04 8.32 -16.15
C ILE A 119 -19.84 7.76 -16.94
N ASP A 120 -19.41 8.46 -17.96
CA ASP A 120 -18.29 8.02 -18.81
C ASP A 120 -16.98 7.94 -17.97
N GLU A 121 -16.72 8.91 -17.11
CA GLU A 121 -15.57 8.90 -16.20
C GLU A 121 -15.69 7.75 -15.19
N ALA A 122 -16.87 7.50 -14.63
CA ALA A 122 -17.10 6.37 -13.74
C ALA A 122 -16.85 5.02 -14.45
N ILE A 123 -17.23 4.89 -15.72
CA ILE A 123 -16.95 3.71 -16.54
C ILE A 123 -15.44 3.54 -16.75
N GLU A 124 -14.71 4.60 -17.03
CA GLU A 124 -13.25 4.56 -17.19
C GLU A 124 -12.56 4.12 -15.89
N ILE A 125 -12.99 4.66 -14.75
CA ILE A 125 -12.47 4.27 -13.42
C ILE A 125 -12.68 2.77 -13.19
N VAL A 126 -13.91 2.29 -13.35
CA VAL A 126 -14.25 0.88 -13.15
C VAL A 126 -13.50 -0.02 -14.12
N SER A 127 -13.37 0.37 -15.39
CA SER A 127 -12.62 -0.37 -16.39
C SER A 127 -11.15 -0.52 -16.03
N GLY A 128 -10.52 0.54 -15.52
CA GLY A 128 -9.14 0.50 -15.03
C GLY A 128 -8.96 -0.43 -13.84
N VAL A 129 -9.91 -0.41 -12.88
CA VAL A 129 -9.91 -1.33 -11.74
C VAL A 129 -10.06 -2.77 -12.19
N LEU A 130 -11.00 -3.06 -13.11
CA LEU A 130 -11.20 -4.42 -13.64
C LEU A 130 -9.97 -4.93 -14.38
N SER A 131 -9.30 -4.08 -15.13
CA SER A 131 -8.03 -4.42 -15.80
C SER A 131 -6.94 -4.82 -14.79
N ALA A 132 -6.79 -4.06 -13.71
CA ALA A 132 -5.87 -4.38 -12.62
C ALA A 132 -6.22 -5.73 -11.96
N LEU A 133 -7.50 -5.96 -11.65
CA LEU A 133 -7.97 -7.19 -11.03
C LEU A 133 -7.80 -8.40 -11.95
N GLN A 134 -8.12 -8.27 -13.23
CA GLN A 134 -7.91 -9.34 -14.21
C GLN A 134 -6.44 -9.76 -14.25
N TYR A 135 -5.52 -8.79 -14.27
CA TYR A 135 -4.09 -9.06 -14.25
C TYR A 135 -3.65 -9.74 -12.95
N SER A 136 -4.09 -9.24 -11.79
CA SER A 136 -3.72 -9.84 -10.50
C SER A 136 -4.26 -11.26 -10.35
N HIS A 137 -5.49 -11.52 -10.78
CA HIS A 137 -6.10 -12.85 -10.76
C HIS A 137 -5.38 -13.84 -11.68
N ALA A 138 -4.92 -13.40 -12.85
CA ALA A 138 -4.09 -14.22 -13.75
C ALA A 138 -2.73 -14.58 -13.11
N ASN A 139 -2.26 -13.77 -12.16
CA ASN A 139 -1.07 -14.03 -11.34
C ASN A 139 -1.42 -14.70 -9.99
N HIS A 140 -2.63 -15.28 -9.85
CA HIS A 140 -3.10 -15.98 -8.65
C HIS A 140 -3.17 -15.11 -7.38
N LEU A 141 -3.30 -13.79 -7.54
CA LEU A 141 -3.44 -12.83 -6.45
C LEU A 141 -4.84 -12.21 -6.44
N VAL A 142 -5.54 -12.32 -5.31
CA VAL A 142 -6.84 -11.67 -5.07
C VAL A 142 -6.63 -10.49 -4.14
N HIS A 143 -7.15 -9.32 -4.48
CA HIS A 143 -6.92 -8.07 -3.73
C HIS A 143 -7.55 -8.09 -2.32
N ARG A 144 -8.80 -8.52 -2.19
CA ARG A 144 -9.59 -8.66 -0.94
C ARG A 144 -9.95 -7.39 -0.16
N ASP A 145 -9.49 -6.23 -0.57
CA ASP A 145 -9.83 -4.95 0.07
C ASP A 145 -10.03 -3.85 -1.00
N ILE A 146 -10.79 -4.15 -2.06
CA ILE A 146 -11.16 -3.15 -3.05
C ILE A 146 -12.17 -2.18 -2.43
N LYS A 147 -11.77 -0.91 -2.39
CA LYS A 147 -12.58 0.20 -1.86
C LYS A 147 -12.12 1.51 -2.46
N PRO A 148 -12.94 2.57 -2.41
CA PRO A 148 -12.59 3.89 -2.97
C PRO A 148 -11.27 4.47 -2.46
N GLY A 149 -10.89 4.18 -1.20
CA GLY A 149 -9.62 4.63 -0.62
C GLY A 149 -8.37 3.91 -1.15
N ASN A 150 -8.54 2.76 -1.83
CA ASN A 150 -7.46 1.98 -2.44
C ASN A 150 -7.38 2.15 -3.97
N ILE A 151 -8.10 3.13 -4.51
CA ILE A 151 -8.11 3.46 -5.94
C ILE A 151 -7.69 4.92 -6.07
N MET A 152 -6.56 5.16 -6.73
CA MET A 152 -6.04 6.49 -7.02
C MET A 152 -6.38 6.90 -8.45
N LEU A 153 -6.67 8.18 -8.60
CA LEU A 153 -6.82 8.85 -9.90
C LEU A 153 -5.67 9.82 -10.04
N THR A 154 -4.90 9.66 -11.10
CA THR A 154 -3.82 10.60 -11.44
C THR A 154 -4.39 11.88 -12.03
N SER A 155 -3.59 12.94 -12.06
CA SER A 155 -3.98 14.24 -12.66
C SER A 155 -4.30 14.14 -14.16
N ASP A 156 -3.79 13.10 -14.84
CA ASP A 156 -4.10 12.80 -16.26
C ASP A 156 -5.21 11.75 -16.43
N GLY A 157 -6.00 11.48 -15.36
CA GLY A 157 -7.18 10.63 -15.40
C GLY A 157 -6.92 9.12 -15.37
N LYS A 158 -5.67 8.67 -15.15
CA LYS A 158 -5.37 7.24 -15.07
C LYS A 158 -5.74 6.67 -13.71
N VAL A 159 -6.18 5.42 -13.71
CA VAL A 159 -6.53 4.67 -12.50
C VAL A 159 -5.34 3.85 -12.03
N LYS A 160 -5.06 3.90 -10.73
CA LYS A 160 -4.04 3.09 -10.07
C LYS A 160 -4.63 2.42 -8.83
N VAL A 161 -4.70 1.09 -8.83
CA VAL A 161 -5.09 0.31 -7.65
C VAL A 161 -3.87 0.11 -6.76
N MET A 162 -4.06 0.35 -5.48
CA MET A 162 -3.00 0.22 -4.47
C MET A 162 -3.41 -0.74 -3.36
N ASP A 163 -2.46 -1.09 -2.48
CA ASP A 163 -2.69 -1.92 -1.29
C ASP A 163 -3.18 -3.35 -1.58
N PHE A 164 -2.48 -4.07 -2.47
CA PHE A 164 -2.64 -5.53 -2.65
C PHE A 164 -2.23 -6.36 -1.41
N GLY A 165 -2.19 -5.76 -0.24
CA GLY A 165 -1.54 -6.28 0.95
C GLY A 165 -2.29 -7.30 1.77
N ILE A 166 -3.58 -7.50 1.51
CA ILE A 166 -4.38 -8.55 2.15
C ILE A 166 -4.50 -9.76 1.21
N ALA A 167 -3.83 -9.70 0.07
CA ALA A 167 -3.82 -10.74 -0.94
C ALA A 167 -3.23 -12.05 -0.36
N ARG A 168 -4.10 -13.02 -0.07
CA ARG A 168 -3.69 -14.42 0.12
C ARG A 168 -3.54 -15.06 -1.25
N ALA A 169 -2.44 -15.78 -1.47
CA ALA A 169 -2.36 -16.68 -2.62
C ALA A 169 -3.52 -17.69 -2.55
N LEU A 170 -4.16 -17.99 -3.68
CA LEU A 170 -5.28 -18.95 -3.77
C LEU A 170 -4.91 -20.36 -3.25
N THR A 171 -3.61 -20.64 -3.08
CA THR A 171 -3.06 -21.92 -2.60
C THR A 171 -3.04 -22.07 -1.08
N ASP A 172 -3.28 -20.99 -0.30
CA ASP A 172 -3.20 -21.03 1.18
C ASP A 172 -4.50 -21.48 1.85
N SER A 173 -5.48 -21.99 1.10
CA SER A 173 -6.79 -22.38 1.62
C SER A 173 -6.79 -23.70 2.44
N GLN A 174 -5.65 -24.37 2.65
CA GLN A 174 -5.58 -25.62 3.41
C GLN A 174 -4.76 -25.58 4.71
N ALA A 175 -4.14 -24.48 5.05
CA ALA A 175 -3.37 -24.37 6.30
C ALA A 175 -4.04 -23.41 7.27
N THR A 176 -4.67 -23.99 8.30
CA THR A 176 -5.10 -23.35 9.55
C THR A 176 -6.53 -22.79 9.58
N MET A 177 -7.49 -23.66 9.54
CA MET A 177 -8.75 -23.46 10.27
C MET A 177 -8.47 -23.61 11.78
N THR A 178 -7.84 -22.64 12.40
CA THR A 178 -7.91 -22.49 13.87
C THR A 178 -7.69 -21.04 14.25
N GLN A 179 -8.78 -20.48 14.80
CA GLN A 179 -8.86 -19.31 15.64
C GLN A 179 -8.77 -17.92 14.98
N THR A 180 -9.86 -17.28 15.18
CA THR A 180 -10.35 -15.90 15.06
C THR A 180 -11.04 -15.59 13.75
N ASN A 181 -12.38 -15.48 13.84
CA ASN A 181 -13.28 -14.81 12.88
C ASN A 181 -12.93 -13.30 12.77
N ALA A 182 -11.72 -12.98 12.35
CA ALA A 182 -11.38 -11.62 11.98
C ALA A 182 -11.81 -11.45 10.52
N VAL A 183 -12.90 -10.75 10.31
CA VAL A 183 -13.33 -10.29 8.98
C VAL A 183 -12.17 -9.52 8.35
N VAL A 184 -11.62 -10.07 7.27
CA VAL A 184 -10.48 -9.48 6.55
C VAL A 184 -11.04 -8.58 5.45
N GLY A 185 -10.80 -7.27 5.58
CA GLY A 185 -11.30 -6.26 4.65
C GLY A 185 -12.06 -5.14 5.35
N THR A 186 -12.53 -4.17 4.58
CA THR A 186 -13.38 -3.09 5.09
C THR A 186 -14.83 -3.55 4.99
N ALA A 187 -15.49 -3.82 6.11
CA ALA A 187 -16.81 -4.46 6.20
C ALA A 187 -17.88 -3.90 5.23
N GLN A 188 -17.81 -2.60 4.93
CA GLN A 188 -18.76 -1.94 4.00
C GLN A 188 -18.57 -2.34 2.53
N TYR A 189 -17.45 -2.94 2.17
CA TYR A 189 -17.06 -3.25 0.79
C TYR A 189 -16.76 -4.73 0.57
N LEU A 190 -17.06 -5.57 1.57
CA LEU A 190 -16.85 -7.02 1.45
C LEU A 190 -17.91 -7.64 0.52
N SER A 191 -17.47 -8.62 -0.27
CA SER A 191 -18.40 -9.48 -0.99
C SER A 191 -19.04 -10.49 -0.04
N PRO A 192 -20.24 -11.03 -0.38
CA PRO A 192 -20.93 -12.01 0.46
C PRO A 192 -20.13 -13.28 0.76
N GLU A 193 -19.14 -13.60 -0.09
CA GLU A 193 -18.26 -14.78 0.03
C GLU A 193 -17.08 -14.56 0.98
N GLN A 194 -16.81 -13.34 1.40
CA GLN A 194 -15.74 -12.97 2.32
C GLN A 194 -16.27 -12.86 3.76
#